data_c860a6f18e3c9c91cc7cfdab4193cccb
#
_entry.id   c860a6f18e3c9c91cc7cfdab4193cccb
#
_cell.length_a   1.000
_cell.length_b   1.000
_cell.length_c   1.000
_cell.angle_alpha   90.00
_cell.angle_beta   90.00
_cell.angle_gamma   90.00
#
_symmetry.space_group_name_H-M   'P 1'
#
loop_
_entity.id
_entity.type
_entity.pdbx_description
1 polymer ?
#
loop_
_entity_poly.entity_id
_entity_poly.type
_entity_poly.pdbx_seq_one_letter_code
_entity_poly.pdbx_strand_id
1 'polypeptide(L)' 'NRPGSLAEVARRLADARIGIRSLRIVERAGERSLVTLITDDPGAARRVLAAELVTGDDA' A
#
# COMPACT_ATOMS: atom_id res chain seq x y z
N ASN A 1 -11.00 6.31 10.72
CA ASN A 1 -10.15 5.46 9.90
C ASN A 1 -9.70 4.26 10.68
N ARG A 2 -9.58 3.16 10.02
CA ARG A 2 -9.17 1.94 10.67
C ARG A 2 -7.78 1.53 10.20
N PRO A 3 -7.11 0.66 10.97
CA PRO A 3 -5.79 0.19 10.58
C PRO A 3 -5.82 -0.40 9.17
N GLY A 4 -4.81 -0.10 8.40
CA GLY A 4 -4.75 -0.57 7.03
C GLY A 4 -5.50 0.29 6.04
N SER A 5 -6.07 1.40 6.48
CA SER A 5 -6.72 2.31 5.55
C SER A 5 -5.72 2.92 4.60
N LEU A 6 -6.21 3.43 3.48
CA LEU A 6 -5.34 4.06 2.50
C LEU A 6 -4.58 5.23 3.09
N ALA A 7 -5.24 6.01 3.95
CA ALA A 7 -4.57 7.13 4.60
C ALA A 7 -3.42 6.66 5.48
N GLU A 8 -3.61 5.53 6.18
CA GLU A 8 -2.57 4.99 7.03
C GLU A 8 -1.39 4.49 6.20
N VAL A 9 -1.67 3.84 5.08
CA VAL A 9 -0.63 3.37 4.19
C VAL A 9 0.19 4.55 3.66
N ALA A 10 -0.49 5.59 3.22
CA ALA A 10 0.20 6.78 2.70
C ALA A 10 1.06 7.42 3.78
N ARG A 11 0.57 7.47 5.00
CA ARG A 11 1.31 8.07 6.09
C ARG A 11 2.58 7.27 6.41
N ARG A 12 2.47 5.95 6.40
CA ARG A 12 3.63 5.10 6.66
C ARG A 12 4.70 5.30 5.60
N LEU A 13 4.29 5.41 4.35
CA LEU A 13 5.25 5.63 3.29
C LEU A 13 5.89 7.01 3.42
N ALA A 14 5.11 8.02 3.77
CA ALA A 14 5.64 9.36 3.94
C ALA A 14 6.64 9.40 5.10
N ASP A 15 6.31 8.73 6.20
CA ASP A 15 7.21 8.68 7.35
C ASP A 15 8.53 8.01 7.00
N ALA A 16 8.50 7.04 6.12
CA ALA A 16 9.70 6.35 5.66
C ALA A 16 10.39 7.08 4.50
N ARG A 17 9.85 8.24 4.09
CA ARG A 17 10.39 9.07 3.02
C ARG A 17 10.38 8.34 1.68
N ILE A 18 9.33 7.58 1.45
CA ILE A 18 9.13 6.88 0.20
C ILE A 18 8.09 7.64 -0.61
N GLY A 19 8.47 8.07 -1.80
CA GLY A 19 7.55 8.81 -2.66
C GLY A 19 6.59 7.88 -3.38
N ILE A 20 5.35 8.29 -3.46
CA ILE A 20 4.32 7.57 -4.21
C ILE A 20 4.25 8.16 -5.60
N ARG A 21 4.49 7.34 -6.61
CA ARG A 21 4.42 7.77 -8.00
C ARG A 21 3.04 7.57 -8.59
N SER A 22 2.37 6.51 -8.16
CA SER A 22 1.05 6.21 -8.70
C SER A 22 0.29 5.38 -7.68
N LEU A 23 -0.99 5.66 -7.57
CA LEU A 23 -1.87 4.90 -6.71
C LEU A 23 -3.18 4.72 -7.45
N ARG A 24 -3.64 3.48 -7.54
CA ARG A 24 -4.84 3.17 -8.29
C ARG A 24 -5.66 2.16 -7.52
N ILE A 25 -6.92 2.46 -7.31
CA ILE A 25 -7.83 1.52 -6.67
C ILE A 25 -8.30 0.55 -7.76
N VAL A 26 -8.00 -0.72 -7.57
CA VAL A 26 -8.28 -1.74 -8.56
C VAL A 26 -9.61 -2.41 -8.28
N GLU A 27 -9.92 -2.61 -7.01
CA GLU A 27 -11.11 -3.34 -6.65
C GLU A 27 -11.56 -2.94 -5.27
N ARG A 28 -12.86 -2.93 -5.07
CA ARG A 28 -13.45 -2.71 -3.76
C ARG A 28 -14.35 -3.87 -3.41
N ALA A 29 -14.24 -4.33 -2.18
CA ALA A 29 -15.07 -5.43 -1.69
C ALA A 29 -15.44 -5.09 -0.25
N GLY A 30 -16.65 -4.56 -0.08
CA GLY A 30 -17.10 -4.11 1.22
C GLY A 30 -16.23 -2.98 1.71
N GLU A 31 -15.59 -3.19 2.85
CA GLU A 31 -14.75 -2.17 3.46
C GLU A 31 -13.28 -2.28 3.06
N ARG A 32 -12.99 -3.21 2.18
CA ARG A 32 -11.62 -3.46 1.74
C ARG A 32 -11.42 -2.95 0.33
N SER A 33 -10.18 -2.61 0.03
CA SER A 33 -9.81 -2.17 -1.30
C SER A 33 -8.52 -2.83 -1.68
N LEU A 34 -8.42 -3.20 -2.94
CA LEU A 34 -7.18 -3.66 -3.53
C LEU A 34 -6.61 -2.50 -4.32
N VAL A 35 -5.37 -2.17 -4.04
CA VAL A 35 -4.75 -0.98 -4.59
C VAL A 35 -3.43 -1.33 -5.25
N THR A 36 -3.19 -0.78 -6.42
CA THR A 36 -1.90 -0.85 -7.07
C THR A 36 -1.11 0.39 -6.70
N LEU A 37 0.10 0.19 -6.24
CA LEU A 37 0.92 1.27 -5.74
C LEU A 37 2.30 1.20 -6.40
N ILE A 38 2.72 2.31 -6.98
CA ILE A 38 4.05 2.44 -7.55
C ILE A 38 4.79 3.50 -6.75
N THR A 39 5.93 3.11 -6.21
CA THR A 39 6.74 4.00 -5.39
C THR A 39 8.12 4.15 -5.99
N ASP A 40 8.86 5.14 -5.49
CA ASP A 40 10.23 5.36 -5.95
C ASP A 40 11.22 4.39 -5.32
N ASP A 41 10.79 3.58 -4.34
CA ASP A 41 11.64 2.58 -3.71
C ASP A 41 10.80 1.36 -3.36
N PRO A 42 10.56 0.49 -4.33
CA PRO A 42 9.67 -0.66 -4.10
C PRO A 42 10.15 -1.60 -2.99
N GLY A 43 11.46 -1.78 -2.87
CA GLY A 43 11.98 -2.66 -1.83
C GLY A 43 11.68 -2.14 -0.43
N ALA A 44 11.90 -0.84 -0.21
CA ALA A 44 11.59 -0.25 1.08
C ALA A 44 10.09 -0.25 1.33
N ALA A 45 9.30 0.01 0.28
CA ALA A 45 7.85 0.01 0.42
C ALA A 45 7.33 -1.34 0.87
N ARG A 46 7.89 -2.42 0.32
CA ARG A 46 7.48 -3.76 0.72
C ARG A 46 7.74 -4.00 2.20
N ARG A 47 8.87 -3.54 2.68
CA ARG A 47 9.19 -3.73 4.10
C ARG A 47 8.25 -2.94 5.00
N VAL A 48 7.96 -1.72 4.59
CA VAL A 48 7.10 -0.84 5.40
C VAL A 48 5.67 -1.36 5.43
N LEU A 49 5.21 -1.93 4.33
CA LEU A 49 3.81 -2.34 4.19
C LEU A 49 3.63 -3.85 4.25
N ALA A 50 4.55 -4.56 4.89
CA ALA A 50 4.53 -6.01 4.87
C ALA A 50 3.20 -6.59 5.34
N ALA A 51 2.58 -5.95 6.32
CA ALA A 51 1.33 -6.46 6.89
C ALA A 51 0.15 -6.32 5.92
N GLU A 52 0.24 -5.39 4.99
CA GLU A 52 -0.84 -5.12 4.03
C GLU A 52 -0.58 -5.72 2.66
N LEU A 53 0.60 -6.27 2.46
CA LEU A 53 1.01 -6.70 1.13
C LEU A 53 0.36 -8.00 0.73
N VAL A 54 -0.20 -8.02 -0.48
CA VAL A 54 -0.71 -9.23 -1.10
C VAL A 54 0.05 -9.39 -2.41
N THR A 55 0.65 -10.54 -2.60
CA THR A 55 1.38 -10.81 -3.83
C THR A 55 0.68 -11.90 -4.62
N GLY A 56 0.91 -11.90 -5.92
CA GLY A 56 0.34 -12.93 -6.76
C GLY A 56 0.79 -14.32 -6.38
N ASP A 57 1.97 -14.42 -5.80
CA ASP A 57 2.53 -15.71 -5.41
C ASP A 57 1.76 -16.36 -4.29
N ASP A 58 1.11 -15.57 -3.48
CA ASP A 58 0.40 -16.05 -2.30
C ASP A 58 -1.01 -16.47 -2.60
N ALA A 59 -1.46 -16.22 -3.78
CA ALA A 59 -2.83 -16.50 -4.15
C ALA A 59 -3.14 -17.98 -4.19
#